data_f12080685a913fabba2b23928f2b2187
#
_entry.id   f12080685a913fabba2b23928f2b2187
#
_cell.length_a   1.000
_cell.length_b   1.000
_cell.length_c   1.000
_cell.angle_alpha   90.00
_cell.angle_beta   90.00
_cell.angle_gamma   90.00
#
_symmetry.space_group_name_H-M   'P 1'
#
loop_
_entity.id
_entity.type
_entity.pdbx_description
1 polymer ?
#
loop_
_entity_poly.entity_id
_entity_poly.type
_entity_poly.pdbx_seq_one_letter_code
_entity_poly.pdbx_strand_id
1 'polypeptide(L)'
;MNADALTAPAPAAAGPRLTSLSHGGGCGCKIAPGVLSEILRNTNKMPVPPQLLVGLDTADDAAVYQLTDDIAVIATTDFFMPIVDDPYQFGRIAATNAISDVYAMGGTPIFALALVGMPISVLSTEVIGKILEGGESVCREAGIPIAGGHTIDSVEAIYGLVALGVVHPKKIKRNSDAQVGDQLILGKPLGVGVMSAALKKGQLPEAGYKQMIAVTTKLNPPGPDLAALAGVHALTDVTGFGLAGHALEMARGAQADVAIDWARVPLLPGVRELAAQGAVTGASGRNWEGYG
;
A
#
# COMPACT_ATOMS: atom_id res chain seq x y z
N MET A 1 22.96 27.22 -48.00
CA MET A 1 22.20 26.05 -47.53
C MET A 1 22.33 26.05 -46.01
N ASN A 2 21.37 26.72 -45.38
CA ASN A 2 21.30 26.78 -43.90
C ASN A 2 20.45 25.61 -43.42
N ALA A 3 21.04 24.73 -42.63
CA ALA A 3 20.33 23.70 -41.90
C ALA A 3 19.74 24.34 -40.65
N ASP A 4 18.40 24.43 -40.63
CA ASP A 4 17.63 24.81 -39.44
C ASP A 4 17.87 23.79 -38.33
N ALA A 5 18.61 24.20 -37.32
CA ALA A 5 18.69 23.48 -36.06
C ALA A 5 17.32 23.61 -35.35
N LEU A 6 16.53 22.57 -35.40
CA LEU A 6 15.35 22.42 -34.57
C LEU A 6 15.82 22.36 -33.10
N THR A 7 15.77 23.49 -32.43
CA THR A 7 15.91 23.54 -30.96
C THR A 7 14.75 22.80 -30.35
N ALA A 8 15.04 21.74 -29.60
CA ALA A 8 14.07 21.07 -28.77
C ALA A 8 13.38 22.11 -27.85
N PRO A 9 12.05 22.03 -27.63
CA PRO A 9 11.37 22.94 -26.73
C PRO A 9 12.01 22.83 -25.32
N ALA A 10 12.29 24.00 -24.73
CA ALA A 10 12.73 24.07 -23.35
C ALA A 10 11.74 23.31 -22.48
N PRO A 11 12.19 22.51 -21.47
CA PRO A 11 11.29 21.85 -20.56
C PRO A 11 10.42 22.92 -19.88
N ALA A 12 9.10 22.76 -19.96
CA ALA A 12 8.15 23.59 -19.23
C ALA A 12 8.62 23.67 -17.77
N ALA A 13 8.56 24.86 -17.16
CA ALA A 13 8.99 25.07 -15.79
C ALA A 13 8.36 24.01 -14.91
N ALA A 14 9.15 23.06 -14.45
CA ALA A 14 8.69 21.95 -13.65
C ALA A 14 8.12 22.54 -12.35
N GLY A 15 6.84 22.33 -12.09
CA GLY A 15 6.22 22.65 -10.81
C GLY A 15 6.96 21.96 -9.66
N PRO A 16 6.60 22.23 -8.41
CA PRO A 16 7.29 21.63 -7.27
C PRO A 16 7.22 20.10 -7.34
N ARG A 17 8.33 19.43 -7.01
CA ARG A 17 8.36 17.96 -6.93
C ARG A 17 7.38 17.49 -5.85
N LEU A 18 6.46 16.57 -6.16
CA LEU A 18 5.48 16.05 -5.20
C LEU A 18 6.14 15.48 -3.95
N THR A 19 7.25 14.75 -4.11
CA THR A 19 8.00 14.17 -2.98
C THR A 19 8.65 15.21 -2.07
N SER A 20 8.78 16.47 -2.51
CA SER A 20 9.27 17.58 -1.67
C SER A 20 8.17 18.25 -0.84
N LEU A 21 6.90 17.98 -1.13
CA LEU A 21 5.73 18.52 -0.43
C LEU A 21 5.28 17.62 0.73
N SER A 22 6.12 16.70 1.17
CA SER A 22 5.79 15.79 2.26
C SER A 22 7.03 15.39 3.06
N HIS A 23 6.87 15.21 4.39
CA HIS A 23 7.94 14.76 5.28
C HIS A 23 8.28 13.29 5.12
N GLY A 24 7.37 12.49 4.54
CA GLY A 24 7.51 11.07 4.31
C GLY A 24 7.11 10.68 2.88
N GLY A 25 6.85 9.42 2.62
CA GLY A 25 6.36 8.92 1.33
C GLY A 25 5.87 7.48 1.43
N GLY A 26 4.77 7.18 0.72
CA GLY A 26 4.16 5.86 0.72
C GLY A 26 3.70 5.40 2.11
N CYS A 27 3.44 4.10 2.26
CA CYS A 27 3.01 3.50 3.52
C CYS A 27 4.04 3.65 4.67
N GLY A 28 5.27 4.06 4.38
CA GLY A 28 6.27 4.41 5.39
C GLY A 28 5.94 5.64 6.23
N CYS A 29 4.84 6.36 5.92
CA CYS A 29 4.32 7.48 6.72
C CYS A 29 3.43 7.05 7.87
N LYS A 30 3.03 5.78 7.95
CA LYS A 30 2.16 5.27 9.02
C LYS A 30 2.77 5.55 10.41
N ILE A 31 1.92 5.85 11.37
CA ILE A 31 2.32 5.99 12.78
C ILE A 31 2.89 4.64 13.24
N ALA A 32 3.99 4.67 13.97
CA ALA A 32 4.61 3.44 14.49
C ALA A 32 3.61 2.65 15.33
N PRO A 33 3.55 1.30 15.20
CA PRO A 33 2.55 0.46 15.87
C PRO A 33 2.51 0.65 17.39
N GLY A 34 3.67 0.83 18.05
CA GLY A 34 3.74 1.09 19.47
C GLY A 34 3.06 2.39 19.88
N VAL A 35 3.27 3.47 19.12
CA VAL A 35 2.62 4.78 19.35
C VAL A 35 1.12 4.68 19.11
N LEU A 36 0.70 4.01 18.03
CA LEU A 36 -0.74 3.80 17.76
C LEU A 36 -1.39 3.00 18.87
N SER A 37 -0.76 1.96 19.38
CA SER A 37 -1.26 1.15 20.51
C SER A 37 -1.42 2.00 21.78
N GLU A 38 -0.50 2.94 22.03
CA GLU A 38 -0.60 3.86 23.16
C GLU A 38 -1.80 4.82 23.00
N ILE A 39 -1.98 5.39 21.82
CA ILE A 39 -3.12 6.25 21.49
C ILE A 39 -4.44 5.50 21.72
N LEU A 40 -4.56 4.30 21.19
CA LEU A 40 -5.78 3.49 21.25
C LEU A 40 -6.07 2.92 22.65
N ARG A 41 -5.07 2.80 23.52
CA ARG A 41 -5.24 2.29 24.89
C ARG A 41 -6.24 3.08 25.72
N ASN A 42 -6.32 4.37 25.48
CA ASN A 42 -7.18 5.32 26.22
C ASN A 42 -8.53 5.56 25.54
N THR A 43 -8.84 4.86 24.44
CA THR A 43 -10.14 4.96 23.79
C THR A 43 -11.14 3.98 24.43
N ASN A 44 -12.37 4.45 24.70
CA ASN A 44 -13.44 3.59 25.17
C ASN A 44 -13.79 2.58 24.05
N LYS A 45 -13.54 1.32 24.29
CA LYS A 45 -13.91 0.24 23.35
C LYS A 45 -15.40 -0.05 23.52
N MET A 46 -16.16 0.12 22.44
CA MET A 46 -17.52 -0.40 22.38
C MET A 46 -17.52 -1.94 22.34
N PRO A 47 -18.57 -2.60 22.84
CA PRO A 47 -18.73 -4.04 22.63
C PRO A 47 -18.67 -4.36 21.13
N VAL A 48 -17.86 -5.36 20.77
CA VAL A 48 -17.73 -5.81 19.39
C VAL A 48 -18.96 -6.63 19.02
N PRO A 49 -19.75 -6.24 18.00
CA PRO A 49 -20.91 -7.02 17.57
C PRO A 49 -20.43 -8.34 16.94
N PRO A 50 -21.18 -9.44 17.11
CA PRO A 50 -20.78 -10.76 16.56
C PRO A 50 -20.66 -10.78 15.03
N GLN A 51 -21.28 -9.83 14.34
CA GLN A 51 -21.18 -9.65 12.89
C GLN A 51 -19.83 -9.06 12.45
N LEU A 52 -19.07 -8.40 13.34
CA LEU A 52 -17.72 -7.93 13.03
C LEU A 52 -16.76 -9.12 13.12
N LEU A 53 -16.52 -9.78 11.99
CA LEU A 53 -15.72 -11.00 11.91
C LEU A 53 -14.22 -10.74 11.99
N VAL A 54 -13.78 -9.56 11.53
CA VAL A 54 -12.40 -9.07 11.61
C VAL A 54 -12.42 -7.59 12.00
N GLY A 55 -11.65 -7.23 13.00
CA GLY A 55 -11.60 -5.88 13.56
C GLY A 55 -10.15 -5.50 13.93
N LEU A 56 -9.98 -4.84 15.09
CA LEU A 56 -8.67 -4.29 15.51
C LEU A 56 -7.77 -5.30 16.23
N ASP A 57 -8.28 -6.50 16.57
CA ASP A 57 -7.62 -7.37 17.55
C ASP A 57 -6.48 -8.21 16.94
N THR A 58 -6.51 -8.48 15.63
CA THR A 58 -5.60 -9.40 14.94
C THR A 58 -4.67 -8.73 13.94
N ALA A 59 -4.70 -7.39 13.83
CA ALA A 59 -3.89 -6.60 12.90
C ALA A 59 -3.96 -7.13 11.45
N ASP A 60 -5.16 -7.53 11.02
CA ASP A 60 -5.44 -7.92 9.65
C ASP A 60 -5.52 -6.68 8.74
N ASP A 61 -5.49 -6.90 7.41
CA ASP A 61 -5.39 -5.84 6.41
C ASP A 61 -6.65 -4.97 6.32
N ALA A 62 -7.85 -5.53 6.63
CA ALA A 62 -9.11 -4.79 6.57
C ALA A 62 -10.12 -5.28 7.61
N ALA A 63 -11.10 -4.42 7.93
CA ALA A 63 -12.27 -4.83 8.70
C ALA A 63 -13.22 -5.66 7.83
N VAL A 64 -13.84 -6.69 8.44
CA VAL A 64 -14.83 -7.53 7.77
C VAL A 64 -16.10 -7.63 8.60
N TYR A 65 -17.24 -7.20 8.03
CA TYR A 65 -18.53 -7.22 8.68
C TYR A 65 -19.51 -8.11 7.91
N GLN A 66 -20.08 -9.09 8.59
CA GLN A 66 -21.06 -10.04 8.03
C GLN A 66 -22.42 -9.38 7.87
N LEU A 67 -22.97 -9.42 6.67
CA LEU A 67 -24.33 -8.93 6.37
C LEU A 67 -25.35 -10.06 6.36
N THR A 68 -24.98 -11.19 5.76
CA THR A 68 -25.81 -12.42 5.67
C THR A 68 -24.94 -13.65 5.92
N ASP A 69 -25.51 -14.84 5.88
CA ASP A 69 -24.76 -16.09 6.02
C ASP A 69 -23.73 -16.29 4.90
N ASP A 70 -23.96 -15.69 3.73
CA ASP A 70 -23.13 -15.86 2.53
C ASP A 70 -22.31 -14.62 2.14
N ILE A 71 -22.61 -13.47 2.73
CA ILE A 71 -21.98 -12.19 2.32
C ILE A 71 -21.45 -11.46 3.55
N ALA A 72 -20.16 -11.11 3.47
CA ALA A 72 -19.53 -10.14 4.35
C ALA A 72 -18.93 -9.01 3.52
N VAL A 73 -18.96 -7.80 4.05
CA VAL A 73 -18.31 -6.61 3.47
C VAL A 73 -16.92 -6.48 4.06
N ILE A 74 -15.95 -6.26 3.19
CA ILE A 74 -14.59 -5.84 3.53
C ILE A 74 -14.55 -4.32 3.37
N ALA A 75 -13.98 -3.62 4.35
CA ALA A 75 -13.77 -2.18 4.31
C ALA A 75 -12.38 -1.84 4.82
N THR A 76 -11.62 -1.16 3.98
CA THR A 76 -10.29 -0.63 4.33
C THR A 76 -10.15 0.83 3.95
N THR A 77 -9.20 1.49 4.55
CA THR A 77 -8.82 2.87 4.26
C THR A 77 -7.32 2.96 4.22
N ASP A 78 -6.75 3.19 3.04
CA ASP A 78 -5.32 3.42 2.92
C ASP A 78 -5.04 4.66 2.06
N PHE A 79 -4.21 5.54 2.59
CA PHE A 79 -3.80 6.80 1.97
C PHE A 79 -2.41 7.17 2.46
N PHE A 80 -1.67 7.88 1.63
CA PHE A 80 -0.32 8.30 1.99
C PHE A 80 0.18 9.49 1.15
N MET A 81 1.33 9.98 1.52
CA MET A 81 2.05 11.06 0.84
C MET A 81 2.83 10.56 -0.36
N PRO A 82 3.15 11.41 -1.35
CA PRO A 82 3.81 11.02 -2.59
C PRO A 82 5.10 10.22 -2.37
N ILE A 83 5.20 9.09 -3.05
CA ILE A 83 6.39 8.23 -3.13
C ILE A 83 7.18 8.50 -4.42
N VAL A 84 6.54 9.12 -5.41
CA VAL A 84 7.11 9.51 -6.70
C VAL A 84 6.67 10.93 -7.06
N ASP A 85 7.40 11.58 -7.98
CA ASP A 85 7.10 12.96 -8.41
C ASP A 85 6.07 13.00 -9.56
N ASP A 86 5.91 11.93 -10.33
CA ASP A 86 4.90 11.83 -11.37
C ASP A 86 3.50 11.70 -10.73
N PRO A 87 2.59 12.68 -10.95
CA PRO A 87 1.29 12.70 -10.29
C PRO A 87 0.38 11.53 -10.71
N TYR A 88 0.41 11.14 -11.98
CA TYR A 88 -0.37 10.01 -12.46
C TYR A 88 0.10 8.70 -11.82
N GLN A 89 1.41 8.46 -11.76
CA GLN A 89 1.96 7.26 -11.11
C GLN A 89 1.73 7.27 -9.60
N PHE A 90 1.79 8.43 -8.94
CA PHE A 90 1.44 8.52 -7.52
C PHE A 90 -0.01 8.08 -7.29
N GLY A 91 -0.96 8.57 -8.09
CA GLY A 91 -2.36 8.17 -8.01
C GLY A 91 -2.55 6.66 -8.22
N ARG A 92 -1.85 6.08 -9.21
CA ARG A 92 -1.88 4.63 -9.47
C ARG A 92 -1.36 3.81 -8.29
N ILE A 93 -0.22 4.20 -7.74
CA ILE A 93 0.40 3.47 -6.60
C ILE A 93 -0.54 3.51 -5.39
N ALA A 94 -1.10 4.66 -5.06
CA ALA A 94 -1.99 4.82 -3.92
C ALA A 94 -3.27 3.99 -4.05
N ALA A 95 -3.89 3.98 -5.23
CA ALA A 95 -5.08 3.18 -5.48
C ALA A 95 -4.79 1.67 -5.46
N THR A 96 -3.67 1.24 -6.06
CA THR A 96 -3.24 -0.17 -6.03
C THR A 96 -3.04 -0.66 -4.60
N ASN A 97 -2.40 0.16 -3.77
CA ASN A 97 -2.14 -0.17 -2.37
C ASN A 97 -3.45 -0.30 -1.57
N ALA A 98 -4.39 0.64 -1.70
CA ALA A 98 -5.65 0.59 -0.97
C ALA A 98 -6.54 -0.60 -1.39
N ILE A 99 -6.57 -0.96 -2.67
CA ILE A 99 -7.34 -2.12 -3.16
C ILE A 99 -6.68 -3.44 -2.73
N SER A 100 -5.38 -3.45 -2.48
CA SER A 100 -4.61 -4.63 -2.10
C SER A 100 -5.15 -5.30 -0.83
N ASP A 101 -5.55 -4.52 0.16
CA ASP A 101 -6.13 -5.03 1.41
C ASP A 101 -7.39 -5.88 1.18
N VAL A 102 -8.23 -5.48 0.20
CA VAL A 102 -9.42 -6.27 -0.15
C VAL A 102 -9.03 -7.64 -0.68
N TYR A 103 -8.02 -7.70 -1.55
CA TYR A 103 -7.49 -8.97 -2.06
C TYR A 103 -6.80 -9.80 -0.97
N ALA A 104 -6.08 -9.15 -0.05
CA ALA A 104 -5.43 -9.82 1.08
C ALA A 104 -6.44 -10.50 2.00
N MET A 105 -7.63 -9.92 2.19
CA MET A 105 -8.73 -10.56 2.91
C MET A 105 -9.46 -11.67 2.12
N GLY A 106 -8.98 -12.00 0.91
CA GLY A 106 -9.60 -13.00 0.03
C GLY A 106 -10.86 -12.50 -0.68
N GLY A 107 -11.09 -11.20 -0.71
CA GLY A 107 -12.29 -10.57 -1.24
C GLY A 107 -12.16 -10.03 -2.65
N THR A 108 -13.32 -9.72 -3.23
CA THR A 108 -13.45 -9.05 -4.53
C THR A 108 -13.84 -7.59 -4.29
N PRO A 109 -13.07 -6.61 -4.76
CA PRO A 109 -13.41 -5.21 -4.64
C PRO A 109 -14.69 -4.89 -5.43
N ILE A 110 -15.52 -3.94 -4.95
CA ILE A 110 -16.79 -3.57 -5.57
C ILE A 110 -16.89 -2.09 -5.93
N PHE A 111 -16.36 -1.21 -5.13
CA PHE A 111 -16.19 0.23 -5.42
C PHE A 111 -15.20 0.88 -4.46
N ALA A 112 -14.81 2.11 -4.76
CA ALA A 112 -13.95 2.89 -3.88
C ALA A 112 -14.48 4.31 -3.69
N LEU A 113 -14.01 4.98 -2.62
CA LEU A 113 -14.19 6.41 -2.35
C LEU A 113 -12.82 7.05 -2.27
N ALA A 114 -12.61 8.17 -2.98
CA ALA A 114 -11.33 8.86 -3.00
C ALA A 114 -11.13 9.74 -1.76
N LEU A 115 -9.94 9.68 -1.16
CA LEU A 115 -9.48 10.58 -0.11
C LEU A 115 -8.41 11.50 -0.70
N VAL A 116 -8.68 12.81 -0.70
CA VAL A 116 -7.86 13.81 -1.38
C VAL A 116 -7.55 14.96 -0.43
N GLY A 117 -6.33 15.02 0.05
CA GLY A 117 -5.79 16.19 0.76
C GLY A 117 -4.70 16.83 -0.11
N MET A 118 -4.89 18.08 -0.56
CA MET A 118 -3.92 18.71 -1.47
C MET A 118 -3.64 20.16 -1.08
N PRO A 119 -2.37 20.59 -1.15
CA PRO A 119 -2.01 22.00 -0.95
C PRO A 119 -2.39 22.82 -2.21
N ILE A 120 -3.63 23.26 -2.31
CA ILE A 120 -4.16 23.96 -3.49
C ILE A 120 -3.49 25.31 -3.77
N SER A 121 -2.79 25.88 -2.80
CA SER A 121 -1.95 27.07 -2.99
C SER A 121 -0.63 26.79 -3.71
N VAL A 122 -0.20 25.52 -3.78
CA VAL A 122 1.10 25.07 -4.32
C VAL A 122 0.93 24.20 -5.56
N LEU A 123 -0.07 23.30 -5.55
CA LEU A 123 -0.36 22.40 -6.66
C LEU A 123 -1.49 22.93 -7.53
N SER A 124 -1.27 22.93 -8.84
CA SER A 124 -2.32 23.28 -9.81
C SER A 124 -3.42 22.21 -9.85
N THR A 125 -4.62 22.61 -10.22
CA THR A 125 -5.75 21.70 -10.43
C THR A 125 -5.46 20.63 -11.48
N GLU A 126 -4.60 20.94 -12.47
CA GLU A 126 -4.15 19.98 -13.47
C GLU A 126 -3.32 18.85 -12.87
N VAL A 127 -2.36 19.18 -11.98
CA VAL A 127 -1.54 18.19 -11.27
C VAL A 127 -2.42 17.32 -10.38
N ILE A 128 -3.34 17.93 -9.63
CA ILE A 128 -4.29 17.20 -8.79
C ILE A 128 -5.18 16.29 -9.65
N GLY A 129 -5.67 16.79 -10.78
CA GLY A 129 -6.45 16.00 -11.76
C GLY A 129 -5.69 14.77 -12.26
N LYS A 130 -4.38 14.88 -12.50
CA LYS A 130 -3.54 13.74 -12.90
C LYS A 130 -3.39 12.68 -11.81
N ILE A 131 -3.34 13.07 -10.55
CA ILE A 131 -3.35 12.11 -9.42
C ILE A 131 -4.66 11.31 -9.42
N LEU A 132 -5.80 12.00 -9.54
CA LEU A 132 -7.11 11.35 -9.58
C LEU A 132 -7.26 10.43 -10.81
N GLU A 133 -6.83 10.88 -11.99
CA GLU A 133 -6.82 10.09 -13.22
C GLU A 133 -6.01 8.79 -13.05
N GLY A 134 -4.85 8.88 -12.36
CA GLY A 134 -4.03 7.72 -12.03
C GLY A 134 -4.78 6.71 -11.15
N GLY A 135 -5.43 7.18 -10.10
CA GLY A 135 -6.24 6.33 -9.22
C GLY A 135 -7.42 5.68 -9.95
N GLU A 136 -8.14 6.48 -10.75
CA GLU A 136 -9.26 5.99 -11.57
C GLU A 136 -8.82 4.90 -12.56
N SER A 137 -7.63 5.04 -13.15
CA SER A 137 -7.11 4.04 -14.09
C SER A 137 -6.94 2.66 -13.45
N VAL A 138 -6.48 2.61 -12.19
CA VAL A 138 -6.33 1.36 -11.43
C VAL A 138 -7.69 0.80 -11.00
N CYS A 139 -8.62 1.65 -10.57
CA CYS A 139 -9.98 1.21 -10.26
C CYS A 139 -10.66 0.61 -11.49
N ARG A 140 -10.46 1.20 -12.67
CA ARG A 140 -10.96 0.65 -13.95
C ARG A 140 -10.31 -0.69 -14.28
N GLU A 141 -9.00 -0.86 -14.03
CA GLU A 141 -8.29 -2.15 -14.19
C GLU A 141 -8.84 -3.21 -13.23
N ALA A 142 -9.18 -2.82 -12.00
CA ALA A 142 -9.84 -3.68 -11.01
C ALA A 142 -11.32 -3.94 -11.31
N GLY A 143 -11.91 -3.28 -12.30
CA GLY A 143 -13.33 -3.41 -12.66
C GLY A 143 -14.30 -2.72 -11.69
N ILE A 144 -13.83 -1.69 -10.95
CA ILE A 144 -14.63 -1.00 -9.94
C ILE A 144 -14.70 0.52 -10.23
N PRO A 145 -15.82 1.21 -9.89
CA PRO A 145 -15.90 2.66 -9.96
C PRO A 145 -15.30 3.33 -8.71
N ILE A 146 -14.84 4.59 -8.86
CA ILE A 146 -14.75 5.53 -7.76
C ILE A 146 -16.13 6.19 -7.63
N ALA A 147 -16.86 5.90 -6.56
CA ALA A 147 -18.25 6.30 -6.38
C ALA A 147 -18.43 7.65 -5.65
N GLY A 148 -17.32 8.33 -5.34
CA GLY A 148 -17.31 9.60 -4.60
C GLY A 148 -16.06 9.72 -3.75
N GLY A 149 -16.13 10.50 -2.68
CA GLY A 149 -14.99 10.68 -1.79
C GLY A 149 -15.06 11.98 -0.99
N HIS A 150 -13.92 12.38 -0.42
CA HIS A 150 -13.78 13.61 0.34
C HIS A 150 -12.51 14.35 -0.04
N THR A 151 -12.60 15.68 -0.11
CA THR A 151 -11.47 16.56 -0.46
C THR A 151 -11.25 17.62 0.61
N ILE A 152 -9.99 17.88 0.94
CA ILE A 152 -9.60 18.95 1.85
C ILE A 152 -8.41 19.71 1.28
N ASP A 153 -8.33 21.01 1.58
CA ASP A 153 -7.09 21.77 1.47
C ASP A 153 -6.16 21.36 2.61
N SER A 154 -4.95 20.92 2.31
CA SER A 154 -4.01 20.42 3.30
C SER A 154 -2.60 20.93 3.03
N VAL A 155 -1.74 20.90 4.07
CA VAL A 155 -0.35 21.38 3.95
C VAL A 155 0.49 20.40 3.11
N GLU A 156 0.19 19.10 3.19
CA GLU A 156 0.88 18.05 2.47
C GLU A 156 -0.05 17.38 1.46
N ALA A 157 0.50 16.93 0.35
CA ALA A 157 -0.25 16.14 -0.62
C ALA A 157 -0.53 14.74 -0.06
N ILE A 158 -1.80 14.37 0.00
CA ILE A 158 -2.28 13.07 0.49
C ILE A 158 -3.31 12.53 -0.48
N TYR A 159 -3.14 11.29 -0.91
CA TYR A 159 -4.12 10.61 -1.75
C TYR A 159 -4.21 9.13 -1.37
N GLY A 160 -5.41 8.60 -1.48
CA GLY A 160 -5.71 7.20 -1.29
C GLY A 160 -7.19 6.90 -1.46
N LEU A 161 -7.59 5.72 -1.04
CA LEU A 161 -8.97 5.27 -1.18
C LEU A 161 -9.48 4.67 0.13
N VAL A 162 -10.78 4.81 0.33
CA VAL A 162 -11.55 3.80 1.06
C VAL A 162 -11.93 2.76 0.02
N ALA A 163 -11.47 1.52 0.16
CA ALA A 163 -11.83 0.43 -0.74
C ALA A 163 -12.81 -0.51 -0.05
N LEU A 164 -13.89 -0.82 -0.77
CA LEU A 164 -14.90 -1.77 -0.30
C LEU A 164 -14.88 -3.01 -1.19
N GLY A 165 -15.06 -4.16 -0.54
CA GLY A 165 -15.14 -5.45 -1.22
C GLY A 165 -16.15 -6.36 -0.57
N VAL A 166 -16.34 -7.52 -1.17
CA VAL A 166 -17.20 -8.59 -0.64
C VAL A 166 -16.43 -9.91 -0.61
N VAL A 167 -16.76 -10.71 0.40
CA VAL A 167 -16.24 -12.05 0.58
C VAL A 167 -17.31 -12.95 1.22
N HIS A 168 -17.28 -14.25 0.92
CA HIS A 168 -18.07 -15.19 1.69
C HIS A 168 -17.45 -15.36 3.10
N PRO A 169 -18.21 -15.29 4.21
CA PRO A 169 -17.65 -15.35 5.57
C PRO A 169 -16.69 -16.51 5.83
N LYS A 170 -16.93 -17.68 5.22
CA LYS A 170 -16.07 -18.87 5.33
C LYS A 170 -14.81 -18.84 4.48
N LYS A 171 -14.61 -17.82 3.64
CA LYS A 171 -13.45 -17.67 2.75
C LYS A 171 -12.53 -16.51 3.15
N ILE A 172 -12.82 -15.84 4.25
CA ILE A 172 -11.94 -14.81 4.79
C ILE A 172 -10.58 -15.43 5.10
N LYS A 173 -9.51 -14.71 4.75
CA LYS A 173 -8.13 -15.09 5.09
C LYS A 173 -7.59 -14.11 6.12
N ARG A 174 -7.37 -14.61 7.33
CA ARG A 174 -6.83 -13.82 8.44
C ARG A 174 -5.38 -14.17 8.69
N ASN A 175 -4.63 -13.23 9.24
CA ASN A 175 -3.28 -13.46 9.73
C ASN A 175 -3.24 -14.60 10.77
N SER A 176 -4.26 -14.68 11.63
CA SER A 176 -4.41 -15.68 12.69
C SER A 176 -4.66 -17.10 12.20
N ASP A 177 -5.05 -17.28 10.95
CA ASP A 177 -5.43 -18.59 10.41
C ASP A 177 -4.23 -19.37 9.84
N ALA A 178 -3.02 -18.79 9.83
CA ALA A 178 -1.79 -19.49 9.46
C ALA A 178 -1.51 -20.67 10.39
N GLN A 179 -0.96 -21.75 9.85
CA GLN A 179 -0.76 -23.01 10.57
C GLN A 179 0.71 -23.45 10.58
N VAL A 180 1.09 -24.17 11.63
CA VAL A 180 2.43 -24.78 11.69
C VAL A 180 2.60 -25.76 10.53
N GLY A 181 3.67 -25.58 9.76
CA GLY A 181 3.95 -26.35 8.55
C GLY A 181 3.59 -25.66 7.24
N ASP A 182 2.91 -24.51 7.31
CA ASP A 182 2.65 -23.69 6.14
C ASP A 182 3.96 -23.19 5.50
N GLN A 183 3.91 -23.01 4.18
CA GLN A 183 4.99 -22.38 3.42
C GLN A 183 4.63 -20.95 3.09
N LEU A 184 5.52 -20.00 3.41
CA LEU A 184 5.37 -18.61 3.00
C LEU A 184 5.70 -18.45 1.51
N ILE A 185 4.76 -17.89 0.76
CA ILE A 185 4.91 -17.61 -0.67
C ILE A 185 4.83 -16.10 -0.88
N LEU A 186 5.94 -15.51 -1.33
CA LEU A 186 6.00 -14.09 -1.64
C LEU A 186 5.66 -13.86 -3.12
N GLY A 187 4.54 -13.21 -3.40
CA GLY A 187 4.00 -13.00 -4.75
C GLY A 187 4.71 -11.94 -5.58
N LYS A 188 5.44 -11.01 -4.95
CA LYS A 188 6.20 -9.94 -5.60
C LYS A 188 7.57 -9.78 -4.96
N PRO A 189 8.63 -9.39 -5.71
CA PRO A 189 9.94 -9.13 -5.13
C PRO A 189 9.92 -7.87 -4.24
N LEU A 190 10.78 -7.85 -3.23
CA LEU A 190 10.93 -6.74 -2.29
C LEU A 190 11.94 -5.70 -2.76
N GLY A 191 11.89 -4.51 -2.15
CA GLY A 191 12.89 -3.46 -2.38
C GLY A 191 12.32 -2.09 -2.71
N VAL A 192 10.99 -1.95 -2.82
CA VAL A 192 10.31 -0.68 -3.14
C VAL A 192 10.75 0.44 -2.18
N GLY A 193 10.83 0.17 -0.87
CA GLY A 193 11.27 1.17 0.10
C GLY A 193 12.70 1.67 -0.14
N VAL A 194 13.63 0.77 -0.47
CA VAL A 194 15.02 1.12 -0.82
C VAL A 194 15.05 1.96 -2.10
N MET A 195 14.31 1.55 -3.14
CA MET A 195 14.22 2.29 -4.40
C MET A 195 13.60 3.68 -4.20
N SER A 196 12.54 3.79 -3.39
CA SER A 196 11.92 5.07 -3.05
C SER A 196 12.90 6.00 -2.32
N ALA A 197 13.68 5.47 -1.36
CA ALA A 197 14.72 6.25 -0.69
C ALA A 197 15.82 6.72 -1.66
N ALA A 198 16.22 5.86 -2.58
CA ALA A 198 17.19 6.22 -3.64
C ALA A 198 16.61 7.27 -4.60
N LEU A 199 15.31 7.16 -4.96
CA LEU A 199 14.62 8.14 -5.80
C LEU A 199 14.62 9.53 -5.15
N LYS A 200 14.27 9.60 -3.87
CA LYS A 200 14.25 10.87 -3.11
C LYS A 200 15.63 11.53 -3.06
N LYS A 201 16.72 10.73 -3.05
CA LYS A 201 18.10 11.18 -3.10
C LYS A 201 18.62 11.47 -4.54
N GLY A 202 17.80 11.24 -5.57
CA GLY A 202 18.24 11.38 -6.97
C GLY A 202 19.24 10.31 -7.42
N GLN A 203 19.30 9.17 -6.75
CA GLN A 203 20.25 8.08 -6.99
C GLN A 203 19.63 6.87 -7.69
N LEU A 204 18.30 6.84 -7.90
CA LEU A 204 17.63 5.71 -8.55
C LEU A 204 17.79 5.80 -10.07
N PRO A 205 18.41 4.80 -10.73
CA PRO A 205 18.46 4.75 -12.19
C PRO A 205 17.07 4.61 -12.81
N GLU A 206 16.91 5.08 -14.06
CA GLU A 206 15.64 5.02 -14.79
C GLU A 206 15.06 3.59 -14.87
N ALA A 207 15.91 2.59 -15.08
CA ALA A 207 15.48 1.19 -15.10
C ALA A 207 14.91 0.74 -13.75
N GLY A 208 15.51 1.16 -12.63
CA GLY A 208 14.99 0.92 -11.28
C GLY A 208 13.67 1.64 -11.04
N TYR A 209 13.52 2.88 -11.51
CA TYR A 209 12.25 3.60 -11.44
C TYR A 209 11.13 2.85 -12.18
N LYS A 210 11.35 2.42 -13.42
CA LYS A 210 10.38 1.65 -14.20
C LYS A 210 9.98 0.35 -13.49
N GLN A 211 10.94 -0.36 -12.90
CA GLN A 211 10.67 -1.58 -12.12
C GLN A 211 9.84 -1.29 -10.87
N MET A 212 10.18 -0.23 -10.13
CA MET A 212 9.43 0.19 -8.95
C MET A 212 7.97 0.51 -9.31
N ILE A 213 7.73 1.29 -10.37
CA ILE A 213 6.39 1.60 -10.86
C ILE A 213 5.66 0.30 -11.25
N ALA A 214 6.28 -0.57 -12.04
CA ALA A 214 5.64 -1.79 -12.52
C ALA A 214 5.18 -2.71 -11.37
N VAL A 215 5.96 -2.83 -10.28
CA VAL A 215 5.58 -3.68 -9.15
C VAL A 215 4.55 -3.04 -8.24
N THR A 216 4.64 -1.72 -8.03
CA THR A 216 3.74 -0.99 -7.12
C THR A 216 2.37 -0.66 -7.73
N THR A 217 2.25 -0.68 -9.06
CA THR A 217 0.98 -0.47 -9.76
C THR A 217 0.34 -1.76 -10.27
N LYS A 218 0.92 -2.92 -9.96
CA LYS A 218 0.35 -4.22 -10.29
C LYS A 218 -0.62 -4.65 -9.21
N LEU A 219 -1.89 -4.78 -9.56
CA LEU A 219 -2.95 -5.32 -8.68
C LEU A 219 -2.63 -6.75 -8.19
N ASN A 220 -3.35 -7.20 -7.16
CA ASN A 220 -3.26 -8.53 -6.56
C ASN A 220 -4.55 -9.37 -6.79
N PRO A 221 -5.08 -9.47 -8.03
CA PRO A 221 -6.36 -10.13 -8.31
C PRO A 221 -6.42 -11.63 -7.92
N PRO A 222 -5.30 -12.38 -7.73
CA PRO A 222 -5.39 -13.76 -7.26
C PRO A 222 -5.97 -13.95 -5.85
N GLY A 223 -6.14 -12.88 -5.04
CA GLY A 223 -6.66 -12.99 -3.67
C GLY A 223 -7.90 -13.87 -3.50
N PRO A 224 -9.01 -13.59 -4.22
CA PRO A 224 -10.23 -14.41 -4.15
C PRO A 224 -10.02 -15.87 -4.58
N ASP A 225 -9.19 -16.11 -5.60
CA ASP A 225 -8.88 -17.47 -6.08
C ASP A 225 -8.07 -18.24 -5.03
N LEU A 226 -7.08 -17.60 -4.43
CA LEU A 226 -6.30 -18.16 -3.32
C LEU A 226 -7.19 -18.44 -2.11
N ALA A 227 -8.15 -17.56 -1.81
CA ALA A 227 -9.10 -17.75 -0.72
C ALA A 227 -10.02 -18.95 -0.93
N ALA A 228 -10.25 -19.37 -2.17
CA ALA A 228 -11.02 -20.55 -2.50
C ALA A 228 -10.24 -21.87 -2.33
N LEU A 229 -8.92 -21.82 -2.21
CA LEU A 229 -8.08 -23.00 -2.05
C LEU A 229 -8.03 -23.43 -0.58
N ALA A 230 -8.36 -24.69 -0.29
CA ALA A 230 -8.34 -25.24 1.08
C ALA A 230 -6.94 -25.24 1.72
N GLY A 231 -5.88 -25.33 0.91
CA GLY A 231 -4.49 -25.30 1.38
C GLY A 231 -3.90 -23.92 1.56
N VAL A 232 -4.66 -22.84 1.30
CA VAL A 232 -4.27 -21.45 1.63
C VAL A 232 -4.96 -21.06 2.92
N HIS A 233 -4.22 -20.95 3.99
CA HIS A 233 -4.78 -20.69 5.33
C HIS A 233 -4.85 -19.18 5.63
N ALA A 234 -3.81 -18.43 5.30
CA ALA A 234 -3.71 -16.99 5.55
C ALA A 234 -3.22 -16.24 4.31
N LEU A 235 -3.58 -14.97 4.22
CA LEU A 235 -3.06 -14.02 3.23
C LEU A 235 -2.79 -12.69 3.95
N THR A 236 -1.79 -11.98 3.50
CA THR A 236 -1.56 -10.57 3.81
C THR A 236 -0.80 -9.93 2.65
N ASP A 237 -0.82 -8.62 2.54
CA ASP A 237 0.09 -7.92 1.65
C ASP A 237 1.30 -7.38 2.43
N VAL A 238 2.39 -7.10 1.73
CA VAL A 238 3.61 -6.56 2.34
C VAL A 238 3.78 -5.11 1.95
N THR A 239 3.55 -4.20 2.90
CA THR A 239 3.60 -2.76 2.70
C THR A 239 4.65 -2.07 3.58
N GLY A 240 4.30 -1.00 4.28
CA GLY A 240 5.22 -0.11 4.99
C GLY A 240 5.98 -0.73 6.16
N PHE A 241 5.48 -1.81 6.75
CA PHE A 241 6.17 -2.52 7.84
C PHE A 241 7.24 -3.50 7.33
N GLY A 242 7.26 -3.77 6.03
CA GLY A 242 8.21 -4.68 5.40
C GLY A 242 7.92 -6.16 5.71
N LEU A 243 8.68 -7.05 5.07
CA LEU A 243 8.47 -8.50 5.21
C LEU A 243 8.50 -8.97 6.67
N ALA A 244 9.46 -8.48 7.45
CA ALA A 244 9.60 -8.92 8.84
C ALA A 244 8.42 -8.45 9.71
N GLY A 245 7.93 -7.22 9.52
CA GLY A 245 6.78 -6.70 10.26
C GLY A 245 5.51 -7.49 9.96
N HIS A 246 5.15 -7.65 8.67
CA HIS A 246 3.94 -8.39 8.29
C HIS A 246 4.03 -9.90 8.61
N ALA A 247 5.21 -10.52 8.46
CA ALA A 247 5.40 -11.90 8.92
C ALA A 247 5.24 -12.05 10.44
N LEU A 248 5.66 -11.04 11.21
CA LEU A 248 5.48 -11.02 12.66
C LEU A 248 4.01 -10.84 13.07
N GLU A 249 3.23 -10.04 12.31
CA GLU A 249 1.78 -9.91 12.50
C GLU A 249 1.08 -11.25 12.29
N MET A 250 1.40 -11.97 11.21
CA MET A 250 0.92 -13.34 10.99
C MET A 250 1.34 -14.29 12.11
N ALA A 251 2.62 -14.28 12.52
CA ALA A 251 3.16 -15.12 13.58
C ALA A 251 2.43 -14.90 14.92
N ARG A 252 2.22 -13.64 15.28
CA ARG A 252 1.50 -13.24 16.51
C ARG A 252 0.03 -13.65 16.45
N GLY A 253 -0.64 -13.41 15.32
CA GLY A 253 -2.03 -13.79 15.09
C GLY A 253 -2.22 -15.30 15.20
N ALA A 254 -1.36 -16.08 14.57
CA ALA A 254 -1.38 -17.54 14.56
C ALA A 254 -0.77 -18.20 15.82
N GLN A 255 -0.15 -17.42 16.70
CA GLN A 255 0.62 -17.92 17.85
C GLN A 255 1.68 -18.96 17.44
N ALA A 256 2.40 -18.68 16.37
CA ALA A 256 3.39 -19.57 15.76
C ALA A 256 4.69 -18.81 15.45
N ASP A 257 5.77 -19.54 15.21
CA ASP A 257 7.04 -18.96 14.78
C ASP A 257 7.11 -18.93 13.25
N VAL A 258 7.78 -17.91 12.72
CA VAL A 258 8.06 -17.78 11.27
C VAL A 258 9.58 -17.82 11.05
N ALA A 259 10.03 -18.75 10.21
CA ALA A 259 11.41 -18.84 9.76
C ALA A 259 11.54 -18.33 8.32
N ILE A 260 12.37 -17.32 8.11
CA ILE A 260 12.64 -16.74 6.79
C ILE A 260 14.08 -17.05 6.38
N ASP A 261 14.23 -17.82 5.30
CA ASP A 261 15.54 -17.97 4.65
C ASP A 261 15.82 -16.73 3.79
N TRP A 262 16.59 -15.79 4.33
CA TRP A 262 16.93 -14.54 3.69
C TRP A 262 17.60 -14.70 2.31
N ALA A 263 18.34 -15.77 2.09
CA ALA A 263 19.00 -16.01 0.80
C ALA A 263 17.99 -16.30 -0.32
N ARG A 264 16.80 -16.78 0.03
CA ARG A 264 15.72 -17.11 -0.91
C ARG A 264 14.71 -15.98 -1.13
N VAL A 265 14.81 -14.89 -0.36
CA VAL A 265 13.88 -13.74 -0.54
C VAL A 265 14.15 -13.05 -1.87
N PRO A 266 13.16 -12.99 -2.78
CA PRO A 266 13.34 -12.32 -4.07
C PRO A 266 13.38 -10.81 -3.88
N LEU A 267 14.41 -10.18 -4.44
CA LEU A 267 14.61 -8.73 -4.43
C LEU A 267 14.52 -8.17 -5.84
N LEU A 268 14.03 -6.94 -5.95
CA LEU A 268 14.14 -6.17 -7.20
C LEU A 268 15.62 -5.97 -7.56
N PRO A 269 15.98 -6.04 -8.85
CA PRO A 269 17.36 -5.80 -9.30
C PRO A 269 17.92 -4.46 -8.81
N GLY A 270 19.17 -4.46 -8.35
CA GLY A 270 19.88 -3.27 -7.86
C GLY A 270 19.54 -2.86 -6.42
N VAL A 271 18.61 -3.51 -5.75
CA VAL A 271 18.21 -3.15 -4.37
C VAL A 271 19.33 -3.36 -3.37
N ARG A 272 20.11 -4.45 -3.49
CA ARG A 272 21.24 -4.72 -2.56
C ARG A 272 22.31 -3.64 -2.68
N GLU A 273 22.63 -3.24 -3.88
CA GLU A 273 23.62 -2.20 -4.21
C GLU A 273 23.17 -0.84 -3.69
N LEU A 274 21.91 -0.47 -3.93
CA LEU A 274 21.33 0.78 -3.42
C LEU A 274 21.33 0.82 -1.89
N ALA A 275 20.96 -0.28 -1.24
CA ALA A 275 20.99 -0.39 0.22
C ALA A 275 22.41 -0.26 0.78
N ALA A 276 23.40 -0.90 0.14
CA ALA A 276 24.81 -0.78 0.51
C ALA A 276 25.35 0.65 0.36
N GLN A 277 24.78 1.44 -0.57
CA GLN A 277 25.06 2.87 -0.76
C GLN A 277 24.29 3.78 0.21
N GLY A 278 23.56 3.19 1.18
CA GLY A 278 22.84 3.92 2.21
C GLY A 278 21.44 4.39 1.80
N ALA A 279 20.85 3.83 0.74
CA ALA A 279 19.45 4.06 0.41
C ALA A 279 18.56 3.25 1.38
N VAL A 280 18.30 3.82 2.57
CA VAL A 280 17.49 3.20 3.64
C VAL A 280 16.30 4.11 3.92
N THR A 281 15.13 3.51 4.16
CA THR A 281 13.92 4.27 4.50
C THR A 281 13.95 4.71 5.96
N GLY A 282 13.40 5.89 6.26
CA GLY A 282 13.17 6.31 7.65
C GLY A 282 12.21 5.39 8.42
N ALA A 283 11.38 4.63 7.72
CA ALA A 283 10.48 3.64 8.32
C ALA A 283 11.24 2.44 8.90
N SER A 284 12.41 2.08 8.35
CA SER A 284 13.18 0.90 8.80
C SER A 284 13.55 0.97 10.29
N GLY A 285 14.04 2.12 10.75
CA GLY A 285 14.37 2.32 12.18
C GLY A 285 13.12 2.24 13.07
N ARG A 286 12.06 2.96 12.69
CA ARG A 286 10.78 2.95 13.45
C ARG A 286 10.14 1.57 13.50
N ASN A 287 10.21 0.81 12.40
CA ASN A 287 9.69 -0.56 12.38
C ASN A 287 10.50 -1.46 13.32
N TRP A 288 11.83 -1.32 13.31
CA TRP A 288 12.68 -2.07 14.23
C TRP A 288 12.38 -1.74 15.70
N GLU A 289 12.21 -0.47 16.05
CA GLU A 289 11.82 -0.03 17.39
C GLU A 289 10.42 -0.51 17.79
N GLY A 290 9.49 -0.64 16.84
CA GLY A 290 8.11 -1.05 17.10
C GLY A 290 7.88 -2.56 17.15
N TYR A 291 8.66 -3.33 16.42
CA TYR A 291 8.50 -4.78 16.30
C TYR A 291 9.66 -5.59 16.88
N GLY A 292 10.84 -4.97 16.99
CA GLY A 292 12.09 -5.59 17.41
C GLY A 292 12.28 -5.89 18.90
#